data_64a84d5fd7d993a164a36f6424f9b21a
#
_entry.id   64a84d5fd7d993a164a36f6424f9b21a
#
_cell.length_a   1.000
_cell.length_b   1.000
_cell.length_c   1.000
_cell.angle_alpha   90.00
_cell.angle_beta   90.00
_cell.angle_gamma   90.00
#
_symmetry.space_group_name_H-M   'P 1'
#
loop_
_entity.id
_entity.type
_entity.pdbx_description
1 polymer ?
#
loop_
_entity_poly.entity_id
_entity_poly.type
_entity_poly.pdbx_seq_one_letter_code
_entity_poly.pdbx_strand_id
1 'polypeptide(L)'
;TALALTAAGALWCSARAVGVLAGADSGPVWSIPGTLFGGDTGSMDGLSALFVVIISVGAVAAVLYSRGYLAHCLAEKSPAHISLHYTALVAMFYAMLGVVLSDGGFSFLFFWELMTVASFLLILFDAQRREVRRAALSYLIMMHIGFVLLVIGFVRLDAACGAATFGALGDYFRTQPGLPLLLVFLAGFGMKAGLFAICLLYTSPS
;
A
#
# COMPACT_ATOMS: atom_id res chain seq x y z
N THR A 1 -15.43 16.70 3.03
CA THR A 1 -15.40 15.72 1.91
C THR A 1 -14.52 14.52 2.24
N ALA A 2 -13.23 14.70 2.66
CA ALA A 2 -12.32 13.59 2.98
C ALA A 2 -12.89 12.63 4.05
N LEU A 3 -13.39 13.18 5.17
CA LEU A 3 -14.01 12.36 6.22
C LEU A 3 -15.20 11.54 5.70
N ALA A 4 -16.05 12.15 4.86
CA ALA A 4 -17.21 11.44 4.31
C ALA A 4 -16.77 10.29 3.37
N LEU A 5 -15.77 10.53 2.52
CA LEU A 5 -15.24 9.50 1.62
C LEU A 5 -14.59 8.36 2.39
N THR A 6 -13.76 8.69 3.39
CA THR A 6 -13.09 7.66 4.21
C THR A 6 -14.10 6.89 5.04
N ALA A 7 -15.07 7.57 5.68
CA ALA A 7 -16.08 6.92 6.51
C ALA A 7 -17.00 6.03 5.68
N ALA A 8 -17.47 6.50 4.52
CA ALA A 8 -18.32 5.71 3.63
C ALA A 8 -17.57 4.48 3.09
N GLY A 9 -16.34 4.66 2.64
CA GLY A 9 -15.50 3.55 2.19
C GLY A 9 -15.19 2.55 3.31
N ALA A 10 -14.85 3.04 4.50
CA ALA A 10 -14.57 2.20 5.66
C ALA A 10 -15.80 1.40 6.10
N LEU A 11 -16.97 2.03 6.14
CA LEU A 11 -18.23 1.35 6.50
C LEU A 11 -18.58 0.28 5.47
N TRP A 12 -18.52 0.61 4.19
CA TRP A 12 -18.84 -0.35 3.12
C TRP A 12 -17.87 -1.54 3.09
N CYS A 13 -16.56 -1.27 3.14
CA CYS A 13 -15.54 -2.31 3.15
C CYS A 13 -15.60 -3.17 4.42
N SER A 14 -15.82 -2.55 5.60
CA SER A 14 -15.93 -3.28 6.86
C SER A 14 -17.20 -4.14 6.91
N ALA A 15 -18.33 -3.66 6.39
CA ALA A 15 -19.54 -4.45 6.32
C ALA A 15 -19.35 -5.71 5.45
N ARG A 16 -18.70 -5.55 4.29
CA ARG A 16 -18.31 -6.69 3.44
C ARG A 16 -17.36 -7.64 4.15
N ALA A 17 -16.34 -7.12 4.82
CA ALA A 17 -15.33 -7.91 5.53
C ALA A 17 -15.95 -8.72 6.69
N VAL A 18 -16.85 -8.12 7.47
CA VAL A 18 -17.60 -8.83 8.52
C VAL A 18 -18.45 -9.95 7.93
N GLY A 19 -19.09 -9.72 6.78
CA GLY A 19 -19.83 -10.77 6.06
C GLY A 19 -18.96 -11.96 5.69
N VAL A 20 -17.75 -11.71 5.14
CA VAL A 20 -16.77 -12.76 4.78
C VAL A 20 -16.28 -13.51 6.02
N LEU A 21 -15.97 -12.80 7.11
CA LEU A 21 -15.58 -13.42 8.38
C LEU A 21 -16.70 -14.25 9.00
N ALA A 22 -17.96 -13.93 8.71
CA ALA A 22 -19.14 -14.71 9.12
C ALA A 22 -19.45 -15.88 8.18
N GLY A 23 -18.64 -16.12 7.15
CA GLY A 23 -18.79 -17.26 6.23
C GLY A 23 -19.60 -16.94 4.95
N ALA A 24 -19.84 -15.66 4.64
CA ALA A 24 -20.44 -15.27 3.38
C ALA A 24 -19.42 -15.43 2.23
N ASP A 25 -19.90 -15.88 1.07
CA ASP A 25 -19.08 -15.96 -0.15
C ASP A 25 -18.63 -14.58 -0.58
N SER A 26 -17.32 -14.40 -0.72
CA SER A 26 -16.73 -13.19 -1.28
C SER A 26 -16.51 -13.39 -2.77
N GLY A 27 -17.44 -12.93 -3.57
CA GLY A 27 -17.19 -12.79 -5.01
C GLY A 27 -16.04 -11.81 -5.30
N PRO A 28 -15.52 -11.77 -6.53
CA PRO A 28 -14.45 -10.84 -6.88
C PRO A 28 -14.87 -9.39 -6.57
N VAL A 29 -13.96 -8.64 -5.96
CA VAL A 29 -14.16 -7.21 -5.64
C VAL A 29 -14.01 -6.38 -6.90
N TRP A 30 -13.03 -6.73 -7.74
CA TRP A 30 -12.84 -6.19 -9.09
C TRP A 30 -12.24 -7.24 -10.02
N SER A 31 -12.40 -7.01 -11.33
CA SER A 31 -11.74 -7.78 -12.38
C SER A 31 -11.33 -6.82 -13.49
N ILE A 32 -10.06 -6.83 -13.83
CA ILE A 32 -9.47 -6.01 -14.89
C ILE A 32 -8.95 -6.94 -15.97
N PRO A 33 -9.59 -7.02 -17.14
CA PRO A 33 -9.10 -7.82 -18.25
C PRO A 33 -7.92 -7.13 -18.93
N GLY A 34 -6.91 -7.91 -19.34
CA GLY A 34 -5.85 -7.43 -20.24
C GLY A 34 -4.86 -6.43 -19.63
N THR A 35 -4.36 -6.69 -18.42
CA THR A 35 -3.24 -5.94 -17.85
C THR A 35 -1.90 -6.37 -18.43
N LEU A 36 -0.79 -5.73 -18.00
CA LEU A 36 0.58 -6.06 -18.40
C LEU A 36 0.96 -7.53 -18.12
N PHE A 37 0.36 -8.15 -17.10
CA PHE A 37 0.57 -9.54 -16.68
C PHE A 37 -0.65 -10.45 -16.96
N GLY A 38 -1.48 -10.11 -17.94
CA GLY A 38 -2.73 -10.82 -18.22
C GLY A 38 -3.94 -10.23 -17.49
N GLY A 39 -4.94 -11.03 -17.19
CA GLY A 39 -6.09 -10.61 -16.37
C GLY A 39 -5.69 -10.42 -14.91
N ASP A 40 -6.28 -9.45 -14.25
CA ASP A 40 -6.03 -9.16 -12.84
C ASP A 40 -7.35 -9.08 -12.06
N THR A 41 -7.37 -9.65 -10.89
CA THR A 41 -8.55 -9.71 -10.02
C THR A 41 -8.21 -9.27 -8.61
N GLY A 42 -9.22 -8.83 -7.90
CA GLY A 42 -9.13 -8.62 -6.47
C GLY A 42 -10.22 -9.38 -5.76
N SER A 43 -9.85 -10.07 -4.70
CA SER A 43 -10.75 -10.86 -3.87
C SER A 43 -10.61 -10.51 -2.39
N MET A 44 -11.53 -10.98 -1.59
CA MET A 44 -11.50 -10.79 -0.14
C MET A 44 -11.62 -12.14 0.55
N ASP A 45 -10.50 -12.70 0.98
CA ASP A 45 -10.47 -13.88 1.83
C ASP A 45 -10.57 -13.51 3.32
N GLY A 46 -10.56 -14.50 4.21
CA GLY A 46 -10.67 -14.27 5.65
C GLY A 46 -9.53 -13.43 6.23
N LEU A 47 -8.30 -13.57 5.70
CA LEU A 47 -7.15 -12.79 6.13
C LEU A 47 -7.26 -11.35 5.64
N SER A 48 -7.59 -11.16 4.36
CA SER A 48 -7.84 -9.84 3.77
C SER A 48 -8.97 -9.11 4.47
N ALA A 49 -10.05 -9.81 4.81
CA ALA A 49 -11.17 -9.24 5.56
C ALA A 49 -10.75 -8.71 6.94
N LEU A 50 -9.92 -9.45 7.67
CA LEU A 50 -9.37 -8.97 8.94
C LEU A 50 -8.56 -7.68 8.76
N PHE A 51 -7.66 -7.63 7.77
CA PHE A 51 -6.87 -6.44 7.49
C PHE A 51 -7.74 -5.26 7.03
N VAL A 52 -8.77 -5.50 6.23
CA VAL A 52 -9.73 -4.47 5.81
C VAL A 52 -10.38 -3.78 7.00
N VAL A 53 -10.80 -4.55 8.03
CA VAL A 53 -11.37 -3.97 9.25
C VAL A 53 -10.33 -3.12 9.99
N ILE A 54 -9.12 -3.64 10.19
CA ILE A 54 -8.05 -2.92 10.90
C ILE A 54 -7.70 -1.60 10.18
N ILE A 55 -7.51 -1.65 8.85
CA ILE A 55 -7.21 -0.48 8.02
C ILE A 55 -8.34 0.54 8.09
N SER A 56 -9.59 0.08 8.03
CA SER A 56 -10.76 0.96 8.07
C SER A 56 -10.89 1.71 9.39
N VAL A 57 -10.69 1.03 10.52
CA VAL A 57 -10.69 1.66 11.85
C VAL A 57 -9.55 2.68 11.96
N GLY A 58 -8.35 2.29 11.55
CA GLY A 58 -7.19 3.17 11.57
C GLY A 58 -7.36 4.41 10.69
N ALA A 59 -7.93 4.26 9.49
CA ALA A 59 -8.17 5.38 8.58
C ALA A 59 -9.19 6.38 9.11
N VAL A 60 -10.30 5.91 9.68
CA VAL A 60 -11.29 6.79 10.32
C VAL A 60 -10.67 7.53 11.49
N ALA A 61 -9.93 6.85 12.35
CA ALA A 61 -9.22 7.47 13.47
C ALA A 61 -8.21 8.52 12.99
N ALA A 62 -7.42 8.23 11.94
CA ALA A 62 -6.45 9.14 11.37
C ALA A 62 -7.09 10.41 10.79
N VAL A 63 -8.22 10.28 10.07
CA VAL A 63 -8.94 11.43 9.53
C VAL A 63 -9.60 12.27 10.62
N LEU A 64 -10.12 11.66 11.67
CA LEU A 64 -10.67 12.38 12.82
C LEU A 64 -9.56 13.15 13.57
N TYR A 65 -8.43 12.50 13.83
CA TYR A 65 -7.27 13.13 14.46
C TYR A 65 -6.71 14.29 13.62
N SER A 66 -6.60 14.10 12.30
CA SER A 66 -6.06 15.11 11.39
C SER A 66 -6.86 16.41 11.40
N ARG A 67 -8.17 16.37 11.70
CA ARG A 67 -9.00 17.59 11.82
C ARG A 67 -8.54 18.48 12.97
N GLY A 68 -8.26 17.89 14.13
CA GLY A 68 -7.74 18.62 15.28
C GLY A 68 -6.32 19.13 15.04
N TYR A 69 -5.46 18.28 14.51
CA TYR A 69 -4.07 18.64 14.19
C TYR A 69 -3.99 19.79 13.18
N LEU A 70 -4.72 19.68 12.06
CA LEU A 70 -4.70 20.70 11.02
C LEU A 70 -5.39 22.00 11.39
N ALA A 71 -6.31 21.99 12.36
CA ALA A 71 -6.93 23.23 12.86
C ALA A 71 -5.89 24.23 13.38
N HIS A 72 -4.81 23.76 13.98
CA HIS A 72 -3.71 24.61 14.42
C HIS A 72 -2.82 25.11 13.27
N CYS A 73 -2.81 24.40 12.13
CA CYS A 73 -2.00 24.74 10.96
C CYS A 73 -2.74 25.65 9.95
N LEU A 74 -4.04 25.88 10.15
CA LEU A 74 -4.87 26.69 9.23
C LEU A 74 -4.38 28.12 9.04
N ALA A 75 -3.73 28.69 10.07
CA ALA A 75 -3.18 30.04 10.00
C ALA A 75 -1.84 30.12 9.24
N GLU A 76 -1.11 29.02 9.15
CA GLU A 76 0.26 28.99 8.61
C GLU A 76 0.35 28.33 7.20
N LYS A 77 -0.58 27.45 6.87
CA LYS A 77 -0.56 26.66 5.63
C LYS A 77 -1.64 27.11 4.66
N SER A 78 -1.33 27.12 3.36
CA SER A 78 -2.31 27.45 2.34
C SER A 78 -3.42 26.40 2.23
N PRO A 79 -4.64 26.78 1.81
CA PRO A 79 -5.74 25.82 1.58
C PRO A 79 -5.38 24.66 0.65
N ALA A 80 -4.49 24.92 -0.33
CA ALA A 80 -4.00 23.89 -1.26
C ALA A 80 -3.17 22.82 -0.53
N HIS A 81 -2.30 23.20 0.40
CA HIS A 81 -1.53 22.25 1.20
C HIS A 81 -2.43 21.36 2.07
N ILE A 82 -3.46 21.95 2.67
CA ILE A 82 -4.41 21.21 3.50
C ILE A 82 -5.24 20.24 2.63
N SER A 83 -5.67 20.69 1.45
CA SER A 83 -6.37 19.83 0.50
C SER A 83 -5.49 18.67 0.03
N LEU A 84 -4.22 18.93 -0.28
CA LEU A 84 -3.25 17.90 -0.68
C LEU A 84 -3.05 16.86 0.44
N HIS A 85 -2.93 17.31 1.70
CA HIS A 85 -2.81 16.40 2.85
C HIS A 85 -4.01 15.46 2.97
N TYR A 86 -5.24 15.97 2.90
CA TYR A 86 -6.42 15.13 2.95
C TYR A 86 -6.56 14.21 1.74
N THR A 87 -6.18 14.68 0.56
CA THR A 87 -6.17 13.84 -0.66
C THR A 87 -5.18 12.70 -0.51
N ALA A 88 -3.96 12.99 -0.03
CA ALA A 88 -2.95 11.96 0.23
C ALA A 88 -3.38 10.96 1.31
N LEU A 89 -4.06 11.43 2.38
CA LEU A 89 -4.56 10.56 3.43
C LEU A 89 -5.65 9.61 2.93
N VAL A 90 -6.58 10.10 2.11
CA VAL A 90 -7.62 9.28 1.46
C VAL A 90 -7.00 8.31 0.47
N ALA A 91 -6.06 8.78 -0.36
CA ALA A 91 -5.34 7.93 -1.32
C ALA A 91 -4.57 6.81 -0.61
N MET A 92 -3.93 7.11 0.52
CA MET A 92 -3.24 6.13 1.36
C MET A 92 -4.19 5.03 1.85
N PHE A 93 -5.38 5.41 2.34
CA PHE A 93 -6.39 4.46 2.79
C PHE A 93 -6.82 3.51 1.67
N TYR A 94 -7.22 4.04 0.51
CA TYR A 94 -7.65 3.21 -0.61
C TYR A 94 -6.51 2.39 -1.21
N ALA A 95 -5.28 2.91 -1.20
CA ALA A 95 -4.11 2.15 -1.62
C ALA A 95 -3.84 0.94 -0.70
N MET A 96 -3.93 1.11 0.62
CA MET A 96 -3.81 0.00 1.56
C MET A 96 -4.89 -1.07 1.34
N LEU A 97 -6.15 -0.66 1.13
CA LEU A 97 -7.23 -1.60 0.78
C LEU A 97 -6.92 -2.33 -0.54
N GLY A 98 -6.47 -1.59 -1.55
CA GLY A 98 -6.11 -2.16 -2.84
C GLY A 98 -5.01 -3.22 -2.72
N VAL A 99 -3.95 -2.97 -1.94
CA VAL A 99 -2.87 -3.93 -1.69
C VAL A 99 -3.39 -5.22 -1.08
N VAL A 100 -4.24 -5.11 -0.05
CA VAL A 100 -4.74 -6.27 0.72
C VAL A 100 -5.74 -7.10 -0.08
N LEU A 101 -6.44 -6.49 -1.03
CA LEU A 101 -7.46 -7.14 -1.85
C LEU A 101 -6.94 -7.63 -3.21
N SER A 102 -5.69 -7.33 -3.59
CA SER A 102 -5.12 -7.72 -4.88
C SER A 102 -4.73 -9.20 -4.91
N ASP A 103 -5.17 -9.92 -5.93
CA ASP A 103 -4.75 -11.32 -6.23
C ASP A 103 -3.63 -11.37 -7.24
N GLY A 104 -3.53 -10.37 -8.12
CA GLY A 104 -2.54 -10.30 -9.18
C GLY A 104 -1.45 -9.27 -8.93
N GLY A 105 -0.31 -9.52 -9.57
CA GLY A 105 0.89 -8.68 -9.41
C GLY A 105 0.73 -7.26 -9.94
N PHE A 106 -0.11 -7.06 -10.99
CA PHE A 106 -0.30 -5.72 -11.55
C PHE A 106 -1.03 -4.79 -10.57
N SER A 107 -2.21 -5.19 -10.10
CA SER A 107 -2.99 -4.41 -9.13
C SER A 107 -2.23 -4.24 -7.83
N PHE A 108 -1.56 -5.31 -7.35
CA PHE A 108 -0.72 -5.25 -6.16
C PHE A 108 0.38 -4.18 -6.31
N LEU A 109 1.17 -4.21 -7.38
CA LEU A 109 2.26 -3.26 -7.63
C LEU A 109 1.74 -1.83 -7.79
N PHE A 110 0.60 -1.65 -8.48
CA PHE A 110 -0.03 -0.35 -8.64
C PHE A 110 -0.42 0.27 -7.29
N PHE A 111 -1.16 -0.48 -6.46
CA PHE A 111 -1.57 0.02 -5.13
C PHE A 111 -0.39 0.16 -4.17
N TRP A 112 0.62 -0.70 -4.29
CA TRP A 112 1.85 -0.61 -3.52
C TRP A 112 2.60 0.69 -3.79
N GLU A 113 2.69 1.10 -5.05
CA GLU A 113 3.33 2.35 -5.45
C GLU A 113 2.46 3.57 -5.09
N LEU A 114 1.15 3.49 -5.28
CA LEU A 114 0.23 4.53 -4.85
C LEU A 114 0.35 4.81 -3.35
N MET A 115 0.47 3.76 -2.54
CA MET A 115 0.72 3.87 -1.09
C MET A 115 2.06 4.58 -0.80
N THR A 116 3.11 4.31 -1.58
CA THR A 116 4.42 4.97 -1.46
C THR A 116 4.32 6.47 -1.76
N VAL A 117 3.67 6.83 -2.86
CA VAL A 117 3.48 8.23 -3.25
C VAL A 117 2.61 8.98 -2.24
N ALA A 118 1.52 8.37 -1.78
CA ALA A 118 0.66 8.96 -0.77
C ALA A 118 1.41 9.22 0.56
N SER A 119 2.21 8.25 1.01
CA SER A 119 3.07 8.41 2.21
C SER A 119 4.09 9.53 2.03
N PHE A 120 4.74 9.59 0.88
CA PHE A 120 5.70 10.64 0.55
C PHE A 120 5.06 12.03 0.61
N LEU A 121 3.84 12.19 0.04
CA LEU A 121 3.11 13.47 0.10
C LEU A 121 2.73 13.85 1.53
N LEU A 122 2.38 12.88 2.37
CA LEU A 122 2.09 13.11 3.79
C LEU A 122 3.34 13.57 4.55
N ILE A 123 4.51 12.98 4.29
CA ILE A 123 5.78 13.41 4.89
C ILE A 123 6.14 14.83 4.44
N LEU A 124 5.90 15.17 3.16
CA LEU A 124 6.17 16.49 2.61
C LEU A 124 5.27 17.61 3.15
N PHE A 125 4.25 17.30 3.94
CA PHE A 125 3.38 18.33 4.54
C PHE A 125 4.18 19.38 5.31
N ASP A 126 5.30 18.99 5.95
CA ASP A 126 6.19 19.90 6.67
C ASP A 126 7.53 20.14 5.95
N ALA A 127 7.50 20.16 4.61
CA ALA A 127 8.67 20.31 3.73
C ALA A 127 9.44 21.63 3.90
N GLN A 128 8.98 22.58 4.70
CA GLN A 128 9.72 23.81 5.02
C GLN A 128 11.03 23.48 5.74
N ARG A 129 11.06 22.43 6.54
CA ARG A 129 12.27 21.95 7.21
C ARG A 129 13.16 21.15 6.26
N ARG A 130 14.42 21.57 6.11
CA ARG A 130 15.39 20.90 5.22
C ARG A 130 15.58 19.41 5.55
N GLU A 131 15.54 19.09 6.85
CA GLU A 131 15.68 17.73 7.36
C GLU A 131 14.51 16.84 6.91
N VAL A 132 13.28 17.35 6.99
CA VAL A 132 12.07 16.66 6.53
C VAL A 132 12.14 16.36 5.03
N ARG A 133 12.57 17.34 4.23
CA ARG A 133 12.75 17.11 2.77
C ARG A 133 13.80 16.05 2.48
N ARG A 134 14.93 16.05 3.19
CA ARG A 134 15.97 15.04 3.01
C ARG A 134 15.46 13.66 3.40
N ALA A 135 14.75 13.54 4.53
CA ALA A 135 14.13 12.30 4.98
C ALA A 135 13.10 11.78 3.98
N ALA A 136 12.21 12.66 3.47
CA ALA A 136 11.21 12.31 2.46
C ALA A 136 11.85 11.78 1.16
N LEU A 137 12.90 12.44 0.67
CA LEU A 137 13.61 11.98 -0.54
C LEU A 137 14.31 10.65 -0.31
N SER A 138 14.99 10.47 0.83
CA SER A 138 15.61 9.19 1.18
C SER A 138 14.59 8.07 1.26
N TYR A 139 13.44 8.33 1.90
CA TYR A 139 12.30 7.41 1.95
C TYR A 139 11.85 7.02 0.53
N LEU A 140 11.60 8.01 -0.34
CA LEU A 140 11.12 7.78 -1.69
C LEU A 140 12.09 6.91 -2.50
N ILE A 141 13.40 7.22 -2.45
CA ILE A 141 14.44 6.46 -3.17
C ILE A 141 14.45 5.00 -2.69
N MET A 142 14.46 4.78 -1.37
CA MET A 142 14.48 3.43 -0.80
C MET A 142 13.24 2.62 -1.18
N MET A 143 12.06 3.25 -1.13
CA MET A 143 10.80 2.59 -1.50
C MET A 143 10.77 2.22 -2.98
N HIS A 144 11.30 3.07 -3.88
CA HIS A 144 11.38 2.77 -5.31
C HIS A 144 12.37 1.63 -5.62
N ILE A 145 13.50 1.55 -4.90
CA ILE A 145 14.41 0.40 -5.04
C ILE A 145 13.67 -0.89 -4.67
N GLY A 146 12.95 -0.90 -3.55
CA GLY A 146 12.12 -2.03 -3.16
C GLY A 146 11.03 -2.37 -4.20
N PHE A 147 10.36 -1.36 -4.75
CA PHE A 147 9.38 -1.53 -5.81
C PHE A 147 9.97 -2.18 -7.06
N VAL A 148 11.13 -1.71 -7.53
CA VAL A 148 11.82 -2.31 -8.70
C VAL A 148 12.14 -3.79 -8.46
N LEU A 149 12.58 -4.15 -7.26
CA LEU A 149 12.80 -5.56 -6.91
C LEU A 149 11.51 -6.37 -6.98
N LEU A 150 10.38 -5.85 -6.49
CA LEU A 150 9.09 -6.53 -6.60
C LEU A 150 8.65 -6.68 -8.06
N VAL A 151 8.84 -5.65 -8.90
CA VAL A 151 8.56 -5.72 -10.35
C VAL A 151 9.39 -6.85 -10.99
N ILE A 152 10.70 -6.92 -10.70
CA ILE A 152 11.58 -7.99 -11.18
C ILE A 152 11.04 -9.36 -10.73
N GLY A 153 10.61 -9.47 -9.48
CA GLY A 153 10.03 -10.70 -8.92
C GLY A 153 8.79 -11.15 -9.69
N PHE A 154 7.84 -10.26 -9.91
CA PHE A 154 6.60 -10.59 -10.65
C PHE A 154 6.83 -10.84 -12.13
N VAL A 155 7.75 -10.11 -12.79
CA VAL A 155 8.14 -10.39 -14.19
C VAL A 155 8.78 -11.78 -14.33
N ARG A 156 9.63 -12.16 -13.36
CA ARG A 156 10.23 -13.51 -13.33
C ARG A 156 9.17 -14.59 -13.11
N LEU A 157 8.20 -14.33 -12.23
CA LEU A 157 7.10 -15.25 -11.98
C LEU A 157 6.23 -15.45 -13.23
N ASP A 158 5.87 -14.34 -13.90
CA ASP A 158 5.09 -14.37 -15.15
C ASP A 158 5.81 -15.14 -16.25
N ALA A 159 7.11 -14.88 -16.43
CA ALA A 159 7.92 -15.59 -17.43
C ALA A 159 8.04 -17.09 -17.16
N ALA A 160 7.95 -17.53 -15.90
CA ALA A 160 8.08 -18.93 -15.52
C ALA A 160 6.74 -19.69 -15.51
N CYS A 161 5.66 -19.03 -15.10
CA CYS A 161 4.35 -19.65 -14.88
C CYS A 161 3.27 -19.19 -15.87
N GLY A 162 3.54 -18.18 -16.70
CA GLY A 162 2.56 -17.56 -17.60
C GLY A 162 1.49 -16.73 -16.86
N ALA A 163 1.69 -16.44 -15.57
CA ALA A 163 0.81 -15.62 -14.75
C ALA A 163 1.57 -15.01 -13.58
N ALA A 164 1.34 -13.73 -13.31
CA ALA A 164 1.91 -13.01 -12.16
C ALA A 164 0.88 -12.89 -11.03
N THR A 165 0.39 -14.01 -10.52
CA THR A 165 -0.57 -14.06 -9.40
C THR A 165 0.04 -14.66 -8.15
N PHE A 166 -0.53 -14.36 -6.97
CA PHE A 166 -0.07 -14.99 -5.72
C PHE A 166 -0.33 -16.52 -5.73
N GLY A 167 -1.36 -16.99 -6.45
CA GLY A 167 -1.57 -18.43 -6.67
C GLY A 167 -0.43 -19.06 -7.46
N ALA A 168 0.00 -18.43 -8.56
CA ALA A 168 1.13 -18.88 -9.36
C ALA A 168 2.45 -18.92 -8.59
N LEU A 169 2.62 -18.02 -7.59
CA LEU A 169 3.78 -18.02 -6.72
C LEU A 169 3.88 -19.33 -5.90
N GLY A 170 2.74 -19.84 -5.40
CA GLY A 170 2.70 -21.12 -4.68
C GLY A 170 3.12 -22.29 -5.59
N ASP A 171 2.67 -22.31 -6.84
CA ASP A 171 3.02 -23.34 -7.82
C ASP A 171 4.48 -23.25 -8.25
N TYR A 172 5.01 -22.03 -8.40
CA TYR A 172 6.43 -21.83 -8.68
C TYR A 172 7.33 -22.47 -7.62
N PHE A 173 7.05 -22.23 -6.33
CA PHE A 173 7.86 -22.77 -5.23
C PHE A 173 7.77 -24.30 -5.08
N ARG A 174 6.76 -24.93 -5.67
CA ARG A 174 6.64 -26.40 -5.70
C ARG A 174 7.44 -27.03 -6.84
N THR A 175 7.67 -26.30 -7.94
CA THR A 175 8.19 -26.85 -9.20
C THR A 175 9.59 -26.36 -9.56
N GLN A 176 10.02 -25.24 -9.03
CA GLN A 176 11.25 -24.53 -9.39
C GLN A 176 12.15 -24.29 -8.17
N PRO A 177 13.48 -24.09 -8.38
CA PRO A 177 14.37 -23.65 -7.30
C PRO A 177 13.97 -22.24 -6.84
N GLY A 178 13.19 -22.17 -5.76
CA GLY A 178 12.53 -20.95 -5.31
C GLY A 178 13.44 -19.92 -4.62
N LEU A 179 14.66 -20.32 -4.19
CA LEU A 179 15.52 -19.44 -3.39
C LEU A 179 15.83 -18.09 -4.05
N PRO A 180 16.21 -17.99 -5.36
CA PRO A 180 16.48 -16.70 -5.97
C PRO A 180 15.27 -15.77 -5.98
N LEU A 181 14.10 -16.30 -6.32
CA LEU A 181 12.86 -15.52 -6.35
C LEU A 181 12.43 -15.10 -4.95
N LEU A 182 12.56 -15.98 -3.95
CA LEU A 182 12.32 -15.68 -2.55
C LEU A 182 13.20 -14.52 -2.06
N LEU A 183 14.49 -14.53 -2.38
CA LEU A 183 15.41 -13.45 -1.97
C LEU A 183 15.04 -12.10 -2.60
N VAL A 184 14.61 -12.10 -3.87
CA VAL A 184 14.15 -10.89 -4.55
C VAL A 184 12.89 -10.32 -3.87
N PHE A 185 11.89 -11.16 -3.59
CA PHE A 185 10.69 -10.71 -2.88
C PHE A 185 10.99 -10.30 -1.44
N LEU A 186 11.83 -11.05 -0.73
CA LEU A 186 12.24 -10.72 0.64
C LEU A 186 12.96 -9.36 0.70
N ALA A 187 13.85 -9.07 -0.26
CA ALA A 187 14.51 -7.78 -0.35
C ALA A 187 13.52 -6.67 -0.68
N GLY A 188 12.63 -6.87 -1.68
CA GLY A 188 11.61 -5.88 -2.07
C GLY A 188 10.64 -5.54 -0.94
N PHE A 189 10.06 -6.54 -0.29
CA PHE A 189 9.18 -6.34 0.88
C PHE A 189 9.95 -5.80 2.09
N GLY A 190 11.16 -6.29 2.30
CA GLY A 190 12.03 -5.88 3.40
C GLY A 190 12.41 -4.39 3.35
N MET A 191 12.57 -3.82 2.16
CA MET A 191 12.78 -2.38 2.00
C MET A 191 11.61 -1.58 2.58
N LYS A 192 10.37 -1.98 2.29
CA LYS A 192 9.16 -1.29 2.82
C LYS A 192 8.91 -1.59 4.30
N ALA A 193 9.25 -2.79 4.75
CA ALA A 193 9.18 -3.15 6.17
C ALA A 193 10.25 -2.45 7.02
N GLY A 194 11.18 -1.72 6.38
CA GLY A 194 12.23 -0.99 7.09
C GLY A 194 13.41 -1.87 7.55
N LEU A 195 13.53 -3.12 7.07
CA LEU A 195 14.63 -4.00 7.45
C LEU A 195 16.01 -3.39 7.12
N PHE A 196 16.11 -2.65 6.01
CA PHE A 196 17.32 -1.95 5.61
C PHE A 196 17.38 -0.49 6.10
N ALA A 197 16.22 0.15 6.36
CA ALA A 197 16.15 1.52 6.86
C ALA A 197 16.61 1.65 8.32
N ILE A 198 16.43 0.62 9.12
CA ILE A 198 16.89 0.59 10.52
C ILE A 198 18.41 0.79 10.59
N CYS A 199 19.19 0.18 9.68
CA CYS A 199 20.65 0.37 9.64
C CYS A 199 21.04 1.82 9.33
N LEU A 200 20.33 2.52 8.47
CA LEU A 200 20.65 3.91 8.08
C LEU A 200 20.20 4.94 9.12
N LEU A 201 19.14 4.68 9.87
CA LEU A 201 18.69 5.57 10.94
C LEU A 201 19.61 5.54 12.16
N TYR A 202 20.18 4.37 12.47
CA TYR A 202 21.12 4.22 13.60
C TYR A 202 22.56 4.58 13.27
N THR A 203 22.91 4.73 11.99
CA THR A 203 24.27 5.12 11.56
C THR A 203 24.43 6.60 11.28
N SER A 204 23.39 7.42 11.42
CA SER A 204 23.50 8.87 11.38
C SER A 204 24.14 9.34 12.70
N PRO A 205 25.40 9.85 12.70
CA PRO A 205 25.97 10.43 13.91
C PRO A 205 25.13 11.66 14.27
N SER A 206 24.61 11.65 15.47
CA SER A 206 23.95 12.78 16.13
C SER A 206 24.94 13.94 16.29
#